data_3d08899263f00cdf8f6e47cce74bae5d
#
_entry.id   3d08899263f00cdf8f6e47cce74bae5d
#
_cell.length_a   1.000
_cell.length_b   1.000
_cell.length_c   1.000
_cell.angle_alpha   90.00
_cell.angle_beta   90.00
_cell.angle_gamma   90.00
#
_symmetry.space_group_name_H-M   'P 1'
#
loop_
_entity.id
_entity.type
_entity.pdbx_description
1 polymer ?
#
loop_
_entity_poly.entity_id
_entity_poly.type
_entity_poly.pdbx_seq_one_letter_code
_entity_poly.pdbx_strand_id
1 'polypeptide(L)'
;MSIYKDCDIRGIYGEDLREEEMGRIGRAVAGLLQGRTIVVGGDFRTHTPSLKAAFVEALLEGGAKVWDVGQVSTPQLYFSKRFLDAYGSAQITASHNPPKYNGLKLMLGELPVLPEDIREIQDRAESGKFESGEGTFHRVDTGSAYDEMLRSQYGQGKCVPLHVGIDAGNGAMSETAPRVMEALGLRVTRLYCSYDGTFPNRDPNPAVQKNLSALCLKVKEVQADFGVAFDGDGDRAIFVDSAGVPLLAEEAMVIFSDSLVRPGESVVY
;
A
#
# COMPACT_ATOMS: atom_id res chain seq x y z
N MET A 1 0.84 0.57 24.24
CA MET A 1 2.12 0.30 23.52
C MET A 1 2.42 1.49 22.64
N SER A 2 3.72 1.83 22.38
CA SER A 2 4.06 2.91 21.45
C SER A 2 3.50 2.67 20.05
N ILE A 3 3.00 3.72 19.40
CA ILE A 3 2.59 3.69 17.99
C ILE A 3 3.79 3.63 17.04
N TYR A 4 4.95 4.08 17.48
CA TYR A 4 6.20 4.05 16.72
C TYR A 4 6.78 2.64 16.76
N LYS A 5 6.90 1.99 15.59
CA LYS A 5 7.48 0.66 15.40
C LYS A 5 8.83 0.78 14.71
N ASP A 6 9.50 -0.33 14.46
CA ASP A 6 10.84 -0.30 13.86
C ASP A 6 10.88 0.34 12.45
N CYS A 7 9.84 0.14 11.64
CA CYS A 7 9.83 0.58 10.24
C CYS A 7 8.55 1.33 9.84
N ASP A 8 7.59 1.52 10.74
CA ASP A 8 6.34 2.24 10.46
C ASP A 8 5.73 2.82 11.75
N ILE A 9 4.68 3.59 11.58
CA ILE A 9 3.86 4.10 12.69
C ILE A 9 2.51 3.42 12.61
N ARG A 10 2.02 2.84 13.73
CA ARG A 10 0.79 2.07 13.73
C ARG A 10 0.09 2.07 15.07
N GLY A 11 -1.20 2.40 15.08
CA GLY A 11 -2.02 2.48 16.29
C GLY A 11 -3.49 2.15 16.03
N ILE A 12 -4.26 2.00 17.10
CA ILE A 12 -5.72 1.87 17.05
C ILE A 12 -6.31 3.28 16.94
N TYR A 13 -7.11 3.51 15.89
CA TYR A 13 -7.76 4.80 15.69
C TYR A 13 -8.72 5.11 16.86
N GLY A 14 -8.61 6.33 17.35
CA GLY A 14 -9.42 6.81 18.50
C GLY A 14 -8.88 6.40 19.88
N GLU A 15 -7.93 5.47 19.95
CA GLU A 15 -7.24 5.08 21.19
C GLU A 15 -5.81 5.62 21.20
N ASP A 16 -4.94 5.02 20.37
CA ASP A 16 -3.51 5.32 20.30
C ASP A 16 -3.18 6.36 19.22
N LEU A 17 -3.97 6.45 18.15
CA LEU A 17 -3.75 7.30 16.99
C LEU A 17 -5.00 8.09 16.65
N ARG A 18 -4.87 9.42 16.63
CA ARG A 18 -5.91 10.39 16.24
C ARG A 18 -5.31 11.43 15.32
N GLU A 19 -6.12 12.34 14.85
CA GLU A 19 -5.72 13.46 13.99
C GLU A 19 -4.64 14.33 14.67
N GLU A 20 -4.71 14.51 15.98
CA GLU A 20 -3.72 15.30 16.74
C GLU A 20 -2.34 14.65 16.70
N GLU A 21 -2.25 13.34 16.98
CA GLU A 21 -0.99 12.59 16.90
C GLU A 21 -0.46 12.60 15.48
N MET A 22 -1.33 12.40 14.47
CA MET A 22 -0.95 12.44 13.07
C MET A 22 -0.43 13.82 12.64
N GLY A 23 -1.02 14.89 13.17
CA GLY A 23 -0.54 16.26 12.98
C GLY A 23 0.87 16.47 13.55
N ARG A 24 1.12 16.01 14.78
CA ARG A 24 2.47 16.09 15.41
C ARG A 24 3.51 15.30 14.58
N ILE A 25 3.14 14.12 14.09
CA ILE A 25 3.99 13.32 13.21
C ILE A 25 4.25 14.09 11.90
N GLY A 26 3.22 14.71 11.32
CA GLY A 26 3.36 15.52 10.10
C GLY A 26 4.34 16.69 10.28
N ARG A 27 4.26 17.40 11.42
CA ARG A 27 5.21 18.48 11.77
C ARG A 27 6.64 17.96 11.92
N ALA A 28 6.82 16.80 12.56
CA ALA A 28 8.12 16.16 12.70
C ALA A 28 8.72 15.78 11.33
N VAL A 29 7.90 15.16 10.46
CA VAL A 29 8.31 14.79 9.10
C VAL A 29 8.63 16.02 8.25
N ALA A 30 7.86 17.11 8.36
CA ALA A 30 8.15 18.37 7.65
C ALA A 30 9.53 18.90 7.97
N GLY A 31 9.96 18.85 9.24
CA GLY A 31 11.31 19.23 9.66
C GLY A 31 12.42 18.38 9.02
N LEU A 32 12.16 17.09 8.76
CA LEU A 32 13.09 16.20 8.06
C LEU A 32 13.11 16.47 6.54
N LEU A 33 11.98 16.88 5.98
CA LEU A 33 11.87 17.20 4.56
C LEU A 33 12.60 18.48 4.18
N GLN A 34 12.72 19.47 5.08
CA GLN A 34 13.40 20.73 4.82
C GLN A 34 12.90 21.42 3.52
N GLY A 35 11.60 21.51 3.33
CA GLY A 35 10.98 22.12 2.16
C GLY A 35 10.99 21.27 0.87
N ARG A 36 11.47 20.02 0.94
CA ARG A 36 11.46 19.10 -0.20
C ARG A 36 10.05 18.55 -0.47
N THR A 37 9.88 17.95 -1.65
CA THR A 37 8.59 17.39 -2.10
C THR A 37 8.34 16.01 -1.49
N ILE A 38 7.12 15.80 -1.01
CA ILE A 38 6.61 14.50 -0.56
C ILE A 38 5.30 14.16 -1.28
N VAL A 39 5.20 12.92 -1.77
CA VAL A 39 3.92 12.36 -2.28
C VAL A 39 3.15 11.76 -1.13
N VAL A 40 1.88 12.13 -0.98
CA VAL A 40 1.02 11.62 0.08
C VAL A 40 -0.16 10.87 -0.53
N GLY A 41 -0.38 9.65 -0.09
CA GLY A 41 -1.54 8.83 -0.42
C GLY A 41 -2.17 8.22 0.81
N GLY A 42 -3.22 7.43 0.61
CA GLY A 42 -3.84 6.65 1.68
C GLY A 42 -4.60 5.46 1.15
N ASP A 43 -4.79 4.45 1.98
CA ASP A 43 -5.65 3.32 1.69
C ASP A 43 -7.15 3.69 1.83
N PHE A 44 -8.02 2.68 1.79
CA PHE A 44 -9.47 2.90 1.79
C PHE A 44 -10.11 2.70 3.17
N ARG A 45 -9.35 2.64 4.27
CA ARG A 45 -9.90 2.57 5.63
C ARG A 45 -10.74 3.79 5.94
N THR A 46 -11.79 3.61 6.75
CA THR A 46 -12.80 4.66 7.02
C THR A 46 -12.22 5.93 7.62
N HIS A 47 -11.15 5.83 8.40
CA HIS A 47 -10.49 6.96 9.07
C HIS A 47 -9.22 7.45 8.34
N THR A 48 -8.85 6.85 7.21
CA THR A 48 -7.73 7.33 6.39
C THR A 48 -7.90 8.77 5.90
N PRO A 49 -9.09 9.21 5.43
CA PRO A 49 -9.24 10.58 4.97
C PRO A 49 -8.97 11.65 6.02
N SER A 50 -9.45 11.48 7.26
CA SER A 50 -9.25 12.46 8.34
C SER A 50 -7.79 12.50 8.82
N LEU A 51 -7.17 11.33 8.99
CA LEU A 51 -5.76 11.24 9.36
C LEU A 51 -4.85 11.82 8.27
N LYS A 52 -5.15 11.55 7.00
CA LYS A 52 -4.40 12.12 5.86
C LYS A 52 -4.53 13.64 5.83
N ALA A 53 -5.72 14.18 6.06
CA ALA A 53 -5.94 15.62 6.09
C ALA A 53 -5.08 16.29 7.18
N ALA A 54 -5.09 15.77 8.40
CA ALA A 54 -4.29 16.29 9.51
C ALA A 54 -2.78 16.20 9.22
N PHE A 55 -2.32 15.10 8.62
CA PHE A 55 -0.92 14.93 8.23
C PHE A 55 -0.49 15.93 7.15
N VAL A 56 -1.31 16.11 6.11
CA VAL A 56 -1.04 17.05 5.01
C VAL A 56 -1.02 18.49 5.52
N GLU A 57 -1.99 18.89 6.33
CA GLU A 57 -2.04 20.22 6.96
C GLU A 57 -0.74 20.51 7.73
N ALA A 58 -0.32 19.58 8.57
CA ALA A 58 0.90 19.70 9.36
C ALA A 58 2.18 19.76 8.50
N LEU A 59 2.24 19.02 7.40
CA LEU A 59 3.33 19.11 6.42
C LEU A 59 3.42 20.50 5.79
N LEU A 60 2.27 21.08 5.42
CA LEU A 60 2.19 22.41 4.81
C LEU A 60 2.62 23.50 5.79
N GLU A 61 2.16 23.43 7.04
CA GLU A 61 2.58 24.35 8.11
C GLU A 61 4.09 24.29 8.39
N GLY A 62 4.72 23.15 8.14
CA GLY A 62 6.17 22.96 8.22
C GLY A 62 6.94 23.29 6.94
N GLY A 63 6.27 23.83 5.91
CA GLY A 63 6.90 24.30 4.67
C GLY A 63 7.18 23.21 3.61
N ALA A 64 6.63 21.99 3.77
CA ALA A 64 6.83 20.93 2.79
C ALA A 64 6.02 21.16 1.49
N LYS A 65 6.51 20.64 0.37
CA LYS A 65 5.78 20.61 -0.89
C LYS A 65 5.03 19.29 -0.99
N VAL A 66 3.70 19.32 -0.92
CA VAL A 66 2.86 18.13 -0.89
C VAL A 66 2.20 17.89 -2.24
N TRP A 67 2.38 16.68 -2.76
CA TRP A 67 1.64 16.14 -3.89
C TRP A 67 0.70 15.04 -3.40
N ASP A 68 -0.60 15.33 -3.32
CA ASP A 68 -1.64 14.39 -2.90
C ASP A 68 -2.12 13.56 -4.09
N VAL A 69 -1.86 12.25 -4.05
CA VAL A 69 -2.31 11.29 -5.08
C VAL A 69 -3.63 10.61 -4.73
N GLY A 70 -4.29 11.04 -3.68
CA GLY A 70 -5.61 10.53 -3.30
C GLY A 70 -5.57 9.23 -2.50
N GLN A 71 -6.60 8.40 -2.71
CA GLN A 71 -6.65 7.05 -2.17
C GLN A 71 -6.12 6.08 -3.21
N VAL A 72 -5.01 5.45 -2.90
CA VAL A 72 -4.25 4.57 -3.81
C VAL A 72 -3.68 3.38 -3.05
N SER A 73 -3.28 2.35 -3.79
CA SER A 73 -2.49 1.26 -3.21
C SER A 73 -1.06 1.71 -2.89
N THR A 74 -0.42 1.06 -1.93
CA THR A 74 0.99 1.31 -1.59
C THR A 74 1.93 1.15 -2.80
N PRO A 75 1.79 0.12 -3.68
CA PRO A 75 2.57 0.04 -4.92
C PRO A 75 2.37 1.25 -5.85
N GLN A 76 1.14 1.75 -5.99
CA GLN A 76 0.88 2.94 -6.80
C GLN A 76 1.49 4.20 -6.18
N LEU A 77 1.51 4.33 -4.84
CA LEU A 77 2.20 5.43 -4.16
C LEU A 77 3.70 5.41 -4.46
N TYR A 78 4.35 4.25 -4.36
CA TYR A 78 5.78 4.12 -4.66
C TYR A 78 6.11 4.42 -6.13
N PHE A 79 5.25 3.98 -7.05
CA PHE A 79 5.33 4.42 -8.45
C PHE A 79 5.21 5.94 -8.55
N SER A 80 4.22 6.55 -7.88
CA SER A 80 3.98 7.99 -7.93
C SER A 80 5.17 8.80 -7.42
N LYS A 81 5.83 8.35 -6.35
CA LYS A 81 7.07 8.98 -5.84
C LYS A 81 8.14 9.06 -6.92
N ARG A 82 8.38 7.96 -7.63
CA ARG A 82 9.39 7.89 -8.70
C ARG A 82 8.96 8.68 -9.94
N PHE A 83 7.71 8.52 -10.35
CA PHE A 83 7.14 9.18 -11.54
C PHE A 83 7.16 10.70 -11.43
N LEU A 84 6.92 11.22 -10.22
CA LEU A 84 6.88 12.65 -9.92
C LEU A 84 8.23 13.19 -9.41
N ASP A 85 9.28 12.39 -9.38
CA ASP A 85 10.61 12.77 -8.87
C ASP A 85 10.56 13.42 -7.47
N ALA A 86 9.74 12.86 -6.57
CA ALA A 86 9.59 13.36 -5.22
C ALA A 86 10.65 12.78 -4.29
N TYR A 87 11.13 13.59 -3.32
CA TYR A 87 12.09 13.16 -2.33
C TYR A 87 11.52 12.08 -1.41
N GLY A 88 10.28 12.25 -0.95
CA GLY A 88 9.65 11.33 -0.02
C GLY A 88 8.28 10.84 -0.48
N SER A 89 7.78 9.83 0.22
CA SER A 89 6.39 9.41 0.13
C SER A 89 5.82 8.98 1.48
N ALA A 90 4.53 9.20 1.67
CA ALA A 90 3.78 8.86 2.88
C ALA A 90 2.47 8.18 2.51
N GLN A 91 2.27 6.95 2.98
CA GLN A 91 1.02 6.20 2.82
C GLN A 91 0.31 6.12 4.17
N ILE A 92 -0.88 6.69 4.25
CA ILE A 92 -1.74 6.54 5.43
C ILE A 92 -2.43 5.19 5.32
N THR A 93 -2.00 4.24 6.14
CA THR A 93 -2.44 2.83 6.08
C THR A 93 -2.05 2.06 7.34
N ALA A 94 -2.72 0.95 7.59
CA ALA A 94 -2.25 -0.09 8.52
C ALA A 94 -2.07 -1.45 7.83
N SER A 95 -1.94 -1.45 6.48
CA SER A 95 -1.68 -2.66 5.68
C SER A 95 -2.68 -3.79 6.01
N HIS A 96 -2.20 -4.90 6.54
CA HIS A 96 -2.98 -6.10 6.87
C HIS A 96 -3.61 -6.10 8.27
N ASN A 97 -3.42 -5.04 9.07
CA ASN A 97 -4.02 -4.97 10.42
C ASN A 97 -5.54 -4.85 10.35
N PRO A 98 -6.27 -5.31 11.40
CA PRO A 98 -7.73 -5.20 11.46
C PRO A 98 -8.27 -3.79 11.17
N PRO A 99 -9.57 -3.64 10.82
CA PRO A 99 -10.17 -2.36 10.40
C PRO A 99 -9.94 -1.20 11.37
N LYS A 100 -9.91 -1.45 12.68
CA LYS A 100 -9.73 -0.42 13.71
C LYS A 100 -8.32 0.20 13.76
N TYR A 101 -7.33 -0.36 13.08
CA TYR A 101 -5.98 0.20 13.02
C TYR A 101 -5.83 1.17 11.85
N ASN A 102 -4.92 2.14 12.04
CA ASN A 102 -4.34 2.93 10.96
C ASN A 102 -2.87 3.27 11.30
N GLY A 103 -2.21 3.99 10.42
CA GLY A 103 -0.81 4.35 10.61
C GLY A 103 -0.21 5.04 9.42
N LEU A 104 1.11 4.96 9.33
CA LEU A 104 1.89 5.68 8.34
C LEU A 104 3.09 4.83 7.91
N LYS A 105 3.21 4.56 6.62
CA LYS A 105 4.44 4.08 5.97
C LYS A 105 5.14 5.27 5.31
N LEU A 106 6.44 5.39 5.53
CA LEU A 106 7.26 6.51 5.05
C LEU A 106 8.45 6.04 4.23
N MET A 107 8.79 6.82 3.21
CA MET A 107 10.10 6.83 2.57
C MET A 107 10.64 8.26 2.59
N LEU A 108 11.87 8.44 3.05
CA LEU A 108 12.59 9.70 3.02
C LEU A 108 13.92 9.46 2.28
N GLY A 109 14.00 9.92 1.03
CA GLY A 109 15.08 9.54 0.12
C GLY A 109 14.75 8.26 -0.68
N GLU A 110 15.75 7.47 -0.99
CA GLU A 110 15.63 6.29 -1.88
C GLU A 110 15.06 5.05 -1.19
N LEU A 111 15.21 4.95 0.12
CA LEU A 111 14.84 3.78 0.91
C LEU A 111 13.68 4.06 1.87
N PRO A 112 12.97 3.03 2.33
CA PRO A 112 12.07 3.14 3.47
C PRO A 112 12.82 3.66 4.71
N VAL A 113 12.08 4.33 5.60
CA VAL A 113 12.64 4.80 6.87
C VAL A 113 13.17 3.63 7.71
N LEU A 114 14.27 3.89 8.38
CA LEU A 114 14.94 2.97 9.30
C LEU A 114 14.47 3.19 10.75
N PRO A 115 14.77 2.26 11.69
CA PRO A 115 14.39 2.43 13.10
C PRO A 115 14.91 3.73 13.74
N GLU A 116 16.07 4.21 13.32
CA GLU A 116 16.61 5.50 13.76
C GLU A 116 15.79 6.69 13.24
N ASP A 117 15.31 6.66 12.01
CA ASP A 117 14.45 7.70 11.46
C ASP A 117 13.11 7.75 12.22
N ILE A 118 12.54 6.59 12.53
CA ILE A 118 11.31 6.51 13.34
C ILE A 118 11.52 7.09 14.73
N ARG A 119 12.67 6.82 15.37
CA ARG A 119 13.01 7.42 16.67
C ARG A 119 13.16 8.94 16.56
N GLU A 120 13.80 9.43 15.51
CA GLU A 120 13.93 10.87 15.31
C GLU A 120 12.58 11.55 15.10
N ILE A 121 11.67 10.90 14.34
CA ILE A 121 10.29 11.37 14.15
C ILE A 121 9.57 11.41 15.50
N GLN A 122 9.69 10.36 16.32
CA GLN A 122 9.11 10.30 17.66
C GLN A 122 9.62 11.44 18.56
N ASP A 123 10.93 11.59 18.67
CA ASP A 123 11.56 12.61 19.53
C ASP A 123 11.12 14.02 19.14
N ARG A 124 11.06 14.32 17.83
CA ARG A 124 10.55 15.58 17.30
C ARG A 124 9.08 15.79 17.63
N ALA A 125 8.24 14.78 17.40
CA ALA A 125 6.80 14.85 17.66
C ALA A 125 6.50 15.05 19.15
N GLU A 126 7.22 14.36 20.05
CA GLU A 126 7.08 14.47 21.49
C GLU A 126 7.64 15.80 22.03
N SER A 127 8.70 16.36 21.43
CA SER A 127 9.27 17.64 21.85
C SER A 127 8.31 18.81 21.67
N GLY A 128 7.37 18.71 20.71
CA GLY A 128 6.46 19.80 20.34
C GLY A 128 7.14 21.03 19.75
N LYS A 129 8.44 20.95 19.46
CA LYS A 129 9.22 22.05 18.88
C LYS A 129 9.27 21.87 17.37
N PHE A 130 8.47 22.64 16.66
CA PHE A 130 8.37 22.55 15.22
C PHE A 130 8.78 23.85 14.54
N GLU A 131 9.49 23.71 13.41
CA GLU A 131 9.75 24.82 12.51
C GLU A 131 8.47 25.16 11.75
N SER A 132 8.27 26.43 11.43
CA SER A 132 7.15 26.92 10.63
C SER A 132 7.62 27.32 9.26
N GLY A 133 6.82 27.06 8.25
CA GLY A 133 7.10 27.42 6.87
C GLY A 133 5.82 27.51 6.05
N GLU A 134 5.91 27.99 4.82
CA GLU A 134 4.80 28.02 3.87
C GLU A 134 4.98 26.88 2.87
N GLY A 135 4.19 25.82 3.03
CA GLY A 135 4.18 24.69 2.13
C GLY A 135 3.30 24.94 0.89
N THR A 136 3.44 24.06 -0.11
CA THR A 136 2.57 24.07 -1.31
C THR A 136 1.83 22.76 -1.46
N PHE A 137 0.60 22.81 -1.93
CA PHE A 137 -0.25 21.64 -2.12
C PHE A 137 -0.68 21.51 -3.58
N HIS A 138 -0.51 20.30 -4.14
CA HIS A 138 -0.99 19.93 -5.45
C HIS A 138 -1.68 18.58 -5.40
N ARG A 139 -2.85 18.47 -6.02
CA ARG A 139 -3.51 17.19 -6.25
C ARG A 139 -3.09 16.65 -7.61
N VAL A 140 -2.64 15.38 -7.64
CA VAL A 140 -2.10 14.76 -8.84
C VAL A 140 -2.73 13.38 -9.02
N ASP A 141 -3.33 13.12 -10.18
CA ASP A 141 -3.77 11.77 -10.55
C ASP A 141 -2.64 11.04 -11.27
N THR A 142 -2.23 9.91 -10.73
CA THR A 142 -1.18 9.03 -11.29
C THR A 142 -1.73 7.69 -11.78
N GLY A 143 -3.05 7.47 -11.71
CA GLY A 143 -3.68 6.18 -12.02
C GLY A 143 -3.41 5.74 -13.46
N SER A 144 -3.67 6.60 -14.44
CA SER A 144 -3.44 6.28 -15.85
C SER A 144 -1.97 6.02 -16.17
N ALA A 145 -1.04 6.78 -15.57
CA ALA A 145 0.39 6.57 -15.75
C ALA A 145 0.86 5.24 -15.12
N TYR A 146 0.30 4.88 -13.96
CA TYR A 146 0.58 3.60 -13.30
C TYR A 146 0.10 2.42 -14.16
N ASP A 147 -1.12 2.48 -14.69
CA ASP A 147 -1.66 1.46 -15.58
C ASP A 147 -0.83 1.30 -16.87
N GLU A 148 -0.40 2.41 -17.45
CA GLU A 148 0.43 2.37 -18.66
C GLU A 148 1.81 1.74 -18.37
N MET A 149 2.41 2.07 -17.23
CA MET A 149 3.66 1.46 -16.79
C MET A 149 3.51 -0.06 -16.67
N LEU A 150 2.44 -0.53 -16.00
CA LEU A 150 2.19 -1.97 -15.83
C LEU A 150 1.95 -2.66 -17.18
N ARG A 151 1.16 -2.05 -18.06
CA ARG A 151 0.92 -2.59 -19.41
C ARG A 151 2.18 -2.62 -20.27
N SER A 152 2.98 -1.56 -20.22
CA SER A 152 4.23 -1.51 -21.00
C SER A 152 5.26 -2.53 -20.52
N GLN A 153 5.32 -2.78 -19.22
CA GLN A 153 6.27 -3.69 -18.62
C GLN A 153 5.87 -5.16 -18.79
N TYR A 154 4.59 -5.47 -18.67
CA TYR A 154 4.10 -6.86 -18.63
C TYR A 154 3.22 -7.26 -19.82
N GLY A 155 2.72 -6.30 -20.61
CA GLY A 155 1.84 -6.56 -21.75
C GLY A 155 2.55 -6.92 -23.06
N GLN A 156 3.88 -6.95 -23.10
CA GLN A 156 4.65 -7.21 -24.34
C GLN A 156 4.78 -8.70 -24.71
N GLY A 157 4.31 -9.61 -23.83
CA GLY A 157 4.28 -11.05 -24.11
C GLY A 157 2.92 -11.49 -24.65
N LYS A 158 2.90 -12.65 -25.33
CA LYS A 158 1.63 -13.36 -25.54
C LYS A 158 1.21 -13.95 -24.21
N CYS A 159 0.43 -13.21 -23.42
CA CYS A 159 -0.21 -13.80 -22.26
C CYS A 159 -1.07 -14.98 -22.72
N VAL A 160 -0.81 -16.14 -22.16
CA VAL A 160 -1.76 -17.25 -22.27
C VAL A 160 -3.06 -16.74 -21.64
N PRO A 161 -4.23 -16.94 -22.26
CA PRO A 161 -5.50 -16.45 -21.74
C PRO A 161 -5.90 -17.25 -20.47
N LEU A 162 -5.20 -16.99 -19.37
CA LEU A 162 -5.46 -17.61 -18.07
C LEU A 162 -6.70 -17.01 -17.43
N HIS A 163 -7.41 -17.82 -16.66
CA HIS A 163 -8.52 -17.40 -15.81
C HIS A 163 -8.03 -17.22 -14.36
N VAL A 164 -8.16 -16.03 -13.79
CA VAL A 164 -7.73 -15.72 -12.44
C VAL A 164 -8.92 -15.33 -11.54
N GLY A 165 -8.96 -15.89 -10.33
CA GLY A 165 -9.81 -15.41 -9.24
C GLY A 165 -9.08 -14.31 -8.47
N ILE A 166 -9.65 -13.10 -8.37
CA ILE A 166 -9.04 -12.00 -7.63
C ILE A 166 -9.88 -11.70 -6.39
N ASP A 167 -9.28 -11.84 -5.22
CA ASP A 167 -9.83 -11.41 -3.93
C ASP A 167 -9.09 -10.15 -3.45
N ALA A 168 -9.71 -9.00 -3.62
CA ALA A 168 -9.16 -7.73 -3.17
C ALA A 168 -9.47 -7.41 -1.69
N GLY A 169 -10.28 -8.25 -1.02
CA GLY A 169 -10.64 -8.05 0.39
C GLY A 169 -11.25 -6.68 0.70
N ASN A 170 -11.92 -6.05 -0.25
CA ASN A 170 -12.44 -4.67 -0.16
C ASN A 170 -11.36 -3.58 0.01
N GLY A 171 -10.08 -3.94 -0.17
CA GLY A 171 -8.92 -3.05 0.00
C GLY A 171 -8.53 -2.29 -1.26
N ALA A 172 -7.32 -1.74 -1.25
CA ALA A 172 -6.82 -0.81 -2.27
C ALA A 172 -6.67 -1.41 -3.68
N MET A 173 -6.63 -2.75 -3.80
CA MET A 173 -6.54 -3.44 -5.09
C MET A 173 -7.90 -3.76 -5.73
N SER A 174 -9.02 -3.31 -5.14
CA SER A 174 -10.39 -3.64 -5.59
C SER A 174 -10.66 -3.33 -7.06
N GLU A 175 -10.14 -2.26 -7.60
CA GLU A 175 -10.31 -1.89 -9.00
C GLU A 175 -9.04 -2.08 -9.83
N THR A 176 -7.89 -1.74 -9.25
CA THR A 176 -6.62 -1.77 -9.99
C THR A 176 -6.24 -3.17 -10.43
N ALA A 177 -6.31 -4.18 -9.54
CA ALA A 177 -5.90 -5.53 -9.89
C ALA A 177 -6.79 -6.16 -10.99
N PRO A 178 -8.14 -6.14 -10.88
CA PRO A 178 -8.98 -6.65 -11.97
C PRO A 178 -8.76 -5.93 -13.30
N ARG A 179 -8.74 -4.59 -13.27
CA ARG A 179 -8.58 -3.76 -14.47
C ARG A 179 -7.26 -4.02 -15.20
N VAL A 180 -6.16 -4.11 -14.45
CA VAL A 180 -4.83 -4.38 -15.03
C VAL A 180 -4.76 -5.80 -15.58
N MET A 181 -5.24 -6.81 -14.84
CA MET A 181 -5.23 -8.20 -15.29
C MET A 181 -6.08 -8.40 -16.56
N GLU A 182 -7.27 -7.78 -16.63
CA GLU A 182 -8.13 -7.78 -17.83
C GLU A 182 -7.44 -7.10 -19.01
N ALA A 183 -6.75 -5.96 -18.77
CA ALA A 183 -6.00 -5.25 -19.82
C ALA A 183 -4.79 -6.05 -20.34
N LEU A 184 -4.25 -6.96 -19.53
CA LEU A 184 -3.21 -7.91 -19.93
C LEU A 184 -3.77 -9.16 -20.65
N GLY A 185 -5.09 -9.27 -20.81
CA GLY A 185 -5.74 -10.35 -21.54
C GLY A 185 -6.15 -11.55 -20.70
N LEU A 186 -6.11 -11.46 -19.37
CA LEU A 186 -6.59 -12.51 -18.49
C LEU A 186 -8.13 -12.42 -18.35
N ARG A 187 -8.77 -13.57 -18.21
CA ARG A 187 -10.16 -13.66 -17.75
C ARG A 187 -10.16 -13.51 -16.23
N VAL A 188 -10.98 -12.58 -15.70
CA VAL A 188 -11.01 -12.27 -14.27
C VAL A 188 -12.36 -12.64 -13.64
N THR A 189 -12.33 -13.40 -12.54
CA THR A 189 -13.45 -13.53 -11.60
C THR A 189 -13.14 -12.69 -10.36
N ARG A 190 -14.02 -11.70 -10.10
CA ARG A 190 -13.84 -10.71 -9.02
C ARG A 190 -14.50 -11.22 -7.73
N LEU A 191 -13.77 -11.16 -6.62
CA LEU A 191 -14.24 -11.44 -5.27
C LEU A 191 -13.86 -10.29 -4.36
N TYR A 192 -14.84 -9.70 -3.67
CA TYR A 192 -14.63 -8.57 -2.74
C TYR A 192 -13.89 -7.38 -3.37
N CYS A 193 -14.15 -7.11 -4.66
CA CYS A 193 -13.54 -6.06 -5.46
C CYS A 193 -14.38 -4.76 -5.47
N SER A 194 -14.80 -4.32 -4.29
CA SER A 194 -15.41 -3.01 -4.05
C SER A 194 -14.76 -2.38 -2.83
N TYR A 195 -14.43 -1.09 -2.89
CA TYR A 195 -13.81 -0.41 -1.76
C TYR A 195 -14.74 -0.35 -0.55
N ASP A 196 -14.31 -0.89 0.59
CA ASP A 196 -15.00 -0.76 1.87
C ASP A 196 -14.01 -0.88 3.02
N GLY A 197 -13.68 0.26 3.65
CA GLY A 197 -12.72 0.36 4.73
C GLY A 197 -13.13 -0.34 6.03
N THR A 198 -14.32 -0.92 6.10
CA THR A 198 -14.76 -1.78 7.21
C THR A 198 -14.33 -3.23 7.03
N PHE A 199 -13.88 -3.61 5.81
CA PHE A 199 -13.47 -4.97 5.44
C PHE A 199 -14.53 -6.04 5.81
N PRO A 200 -15.79 -5.92 5.32
CA PRO A 200 -16.90 -6.70 5.83
C PRO A 200 -16.84 -8.20 5.50
N ASN A 201 -16.06 -8.58 4.48
CA ASN A 201 -16.04 -9.94 3.96
C ASN A 201 -14.93 -10.81 4.57
N ARG A 202 -13.78 -10.23 4.89
CA ARG A 202 -12.66 -10.85 5.58
C ARG A 202 -11.72 -9.81 6.16
N ASP A 203 -10.96 -10.19 7.17
CA ASP A 203 -9.85 -9.36 7.63
C ASP A 203 -8.86 -9.09 6.47
N PRO A 204 -8.23 -7.90 6.43
CA PRO A 204 -7.34 -7.52 5.33
C PRO A 204 -5.99 -8.27 5.29
N ASN A 205 -5.83 -9.33 6.08
CA ASN A 205 -4.63 -10.16 6.12
C ASN A 205 -4.81 -11.46 5.32
N PRO A 206 -4.32 -11.58 4.08
CA PRO A 206 -4.44 -12.79 3.28
C PRO A 206 -3.51 -13.93 3.74
N ALA A 207 -2.49 -13.66 4.58
CA ALA A 207 -1.61 -14.68 5.12
C ALA A 207 -2.31 -15.58 6.14
N VAL A 208 -3.46 -15.19 6.67
CA VAL A 208 -4.27 -16.01 7.55
C VAL A 208 -5.16 -16.92 6.72
N GLN A 209 -4.88 -18.23 6.76
CA GLN A 209 -5.52 -19.24 5.89
C GLN A 209 -7.06 -19.18 5.86
N LYS A 210 -7.72 -18.94 7.01
CA LYS A 210 -9.18 -18.79 7.05
C LYS A 210 -9.72 -17.68 6.14
N ASN A 211 -8.92 -16.62 5.91
CA ASN A 211 -9.30 -15.48 5.08
C ASN A 211 -9.24 -15.81 3.58
N LEU A 212 -8.61 -16.92 3.18
CA LEU A 212 -8.54 -17.39 1.80
C LEU A 212 -9.67 -18.35 1.45
N SER A 213 -10.47 -18.83 2.41
CA SER A 213 -11.46 -19.89 2.19
C SER A 213 -12.43 -19.59 1.06
N ALA A 214 -12.91 -18.35 0.96
CA ALA A 214 -13.82 -17.94 -0.11
C ALA A 214 -13.16 -17.95 -1.49
N LEU A 215 -11.90 -17.51 -1.58
CA LEU A 215 -11.12 -17.54 -2.83
C LEU A 215 -10.84 -19.00 -3.25
N CYS A 216 -10.42 -19.87 -2.31
CA CYS A 216 -10.16 -21.27 -2.57
C CYS A 216 -11.41 -22.00 -3.15
N LEU A 217 -12.57 -21.72 -2.58
CA LEU A 217 -13.85 -22.24 -3.08
C LEU A 217 -14.20 -21.67 -4.46
N LYS A 218 -14.02 -20.36 -4.64
CA LYS A 218 -14.35 -19.67 -5.90
C LYS A 218 -13.47 -20.15 -7.04
N VAL A 219 -12.16 -20.33 -6.84
CA VAL A 219 -11.24 -20.89 -7.85
C VAL A 219 -11.74 -22.23 -8.37
N LYS A 220 -12.16 -23.14 -7.49
CA LYS A 220 -12.73 -24.45 -7.87
C LYS A 220 -14.06 -24.31 -8.61
N GLU A 221 -14.96 -23.49 -8.07
CA GLU A 221 -16.31 -23.27 -8.62
C GLU A 221 -16.26 -22.80 -10.08
N VAL A 222 -15.40 -21.82 -10.36
CA VAL A 222 -15.29 -21.22 -11.69
C VAL A 222 -14.21 -21.85 -12.57
N GLN A 223 -13.53 -22.87 -12.05
CA GLN A 223 -12.41 -23.55 -12.71
C GLN A 223 -11.33 -22.54 -13.18
N ALA A 224 -10.95 -21.64 -12.28
CA ALA A 224 -9.86 -20.71 -12.56
C ALA A 224 -8.50 -21.43 -12.54
N ASP A 225 -7.55 -20.96 -13.35
CA ASP A 225 -6.19 -21.51 -13.39
C ASP A 225 -5.44 -21.23 -12.09
N PHE A 226 -5.72 -20.08 -11.45
CA PHE A 226 -5.21 -19.72 -10.13
C PHE A 226 -6.06 -18.64 -9.48
N GLY A 227 -5.80 -18.38 -8.19
CA GLY A 227 -6.36 -17.26 -7.46
C GLY A 227 -5.27 -16.37 -6.85
N VAL A 228 -5.60 -15.11 -6.60
CA VAL A 228 -4.74 -14.16 -5.89
C VAL A 228 -5.56 -13.35 -4.89
N ALA A 229 -5.07 -13.25 -3.64
CA ALA A 229 -5.66 -12.43 -2.59
C ALA A 229 -4.67 -11.33 -2.17
N PHE A 230 -5.15 -10.09 -2.05
CA PHE A 230 -4.36 -8.93 -1.64
C PHE A 230 -4.65 -8.54 -0.20
N ASP A 231 -3.68 -7.89 0.45
CA ASP A 231 -3.89 -7.23 1.74
C ASP A 231 -4.53 -5.85 1.58
N GLY A 232 -4.77 -5.16 2.70
CA GLY A 232 -5.58 -3.95 2.72
C GLY A 232 -5.04 -2.79 1.89
N ASP A 233 -3.73 -2.61 1.79
CA ASP A 233 -3.08 -1.57 0.99
C ASP A 233 -2.42 -2.11 -0.29
N GLY A 234 -2.49 -3.42 -0.52
CA GLY A 234 -2.17 -4.06 -1.79
C GLY A 234 -0.69 -4.26 -2.07
N ASP A 235 0.17 -4.25 -1.06
CA ASP A 235 1.60 -4.54 -1.22
C ASP A 235 1.96 -6.02 -0.96
N ARG A 236 0.98 -6.82 -0.53
CA ARG A 236 1.11 -8.28 -0.34
C ARG A 236 0.09 -9.03 -1.16
N ALA A 237 0.55 -10.15 -1.74
CA ALA A 237 -0.29 -11.07 -2.51
C ALA A 237 -0.05 -12.52 -2.05
N ILE A 238 -1.13 -13.27 -1.85
CA ILE A 238 -1.09 -14.71 -1.60
C ILE A 238 -1.78 -15.40 -2.76
N PHE A 239 -1.17 -16.46 -3.28
CA PHE A 239 -1.66 -17.21 -4.43
C PHE A 239 -2.38 -18.49 -4.00
N VAL A 240 -3.32 -18.92 -4.82
CA VAL A 240 -4.10 -20.16 -4.69
C VAL A 240 -4.00 -20.90 -6.01
N ASP A 241 -3.66 -22.17 -6.00
CA ASP A 241 -3.59 -22.99 -7.20
C ASP A 241 -4.98 -23.36 -7.78
N SER A 242 -5.00 -24.00 -8.94
CA SER A 242 -6.25 -24.45 -9.60
C SER A 242 -7.04 -25.49 -8.80
N ALA A 243 -6.41 -26.20 -7.87
CA ALA A 243 -7.07 -27.10 -6.94
C ALA A 243 -7.66 -26.36 -5.72
N GLY A 244 -7.52 -25.04 -5.64
CA GLY A 244 -7.98 -24.22 -4.53
C GLY A 244 -7.11 -24.39 -3.27
N VAL A 245 -5.83 -24.69 -3.42
CA VAL A 245 -4.87 -24.82 -2.33
C VAL A 245 -4.01 -23.55 -2.28
N PRO A 246 -3.93 -22.85 -1.13
CA PRO A 246 -3.03 -21.71 -0.98
C PRO A 246 -1.56 -22.13 -1.10
N LEU A 247 -0.77 -21.37 -1.85
CA LEU A 247 0.68 -21.53 -1.92
C LEU A 247 1.33 -20.94 -0.66
N LEU A 248 2.36 -21.62 -0.17
CA LEU A 248 3.26 -21.01 0.81
C LEU A 248 4.08 -19.89 0.17
N ALA A 249 4.56 -18.96 0.98
CA ALA A 249 5.38 -17.85 0.48
C ALA A 249 6.65 -18.36 -0.24
N GLU A 250 7.25 -19.42 0.29
CA GLU A 250 8.43 -20.08 -0.26
C GLU A 250 8.15 -20.73 -1.63
N GLU A 251 6.98 -21.33 -1.81
CA GLU A 251 6.55 -21.92 -3.09
C GLU A 251 6.37 -20.83 -4.16
N ALA A 252 5.68 -19.74 -3.80
CA ALA A 252 5.53 -18.58 -4.68
C ALA A 252 6.90 -17.97 -5.04
N MET A 253 7.79 -17.85 -4.07
CA MET A 253 9.14 -17.33 -4.29
C MET A 253 9.94 -18.20 -5.25
N VAL A 254 9.86 -19.52 -5.17
CA VAL A 254 10.53 -20.43 -6.12
C VAL A 254 10.01 -20.20 -7.54
N ILE A 255 8.68 -20.10 -7.72
CA ILE A 255 8.07 -19.87 -9.04
C ILE A 255 8.56 -18.53 -9.64
N PHE A 256 8.55 -17.45 -8.84
CA PHE A 256 9.03 -16.15 -9.31
C PHE A 256 10.53 -16.13 -9.54
N SER A 257 11.32 -16.77 -8.70
CA SER A 257 12.78 -16.83 -8.87
C SER A 257 13.19 -17.55 -10.16
N ASP A 258 12.51 -18.64 -10.50
CA ASP A 258 12.77 -19.36 -11.75
C ASP A 258 12.53 -18.48 -13.00
N SER A 259 11.58 -17.55 -12.91
CA SER A 259 11.19 -16.68 -14.02
C SER A 259 11.94 -15.34 -14.06
N LEU A 260 12.35 -14.80 -12.92
CA LEU A 260 12.84 -13.42 -12.79
C LEU A 260 14.33 -13.32 -12.48
N VAL A 261 14.92 -14.35 -11.85
CA VAL A 261 16.34 -14.32 -11.41
C VAL A 261 17.23 -14.92 -12.49
N ARG A 262 18.27 -14.19 -12.85
CA ARG A 262 19.27 -14.68 -13.81
C ARG A 262 20.37 -15.46 -13.09
N PRO A 263 21.04 -16.39 -13.79
CA PRO A 263 22.17 -17.11 -13.21
C PRO A 263 23.25 -16.15 -12.66
N GLY A 264 23.56 -16.28 -11.37
CA GLY A 264 24.54 -15.45 -10.68
C GLY A 264 23.95 -14.24 -9.92
N GLU A 265 22.66 -13.97 -10.04
CA GLU A 265 21.97 -12.98 -9.20
C GLU A 265 21.58 -13.59 -7.85
N SER A 266 21.46 -12.73 -6.82
CA SER A 266 21.08 -13.13 -5.47
C SER A 266 19.61 -12.80 -5.19
N VAL A 267 18.93 -13.69 -4.48
CA VAL A 267 17.59 -13.47 -3.94
C VAL A 267 17.71 -13.21 -2.43
N VAL A 268 17.07 -12.16 -1.96
CA VAL A 268 16.93 -11.85 -0.53
C VAL A 268 15.51 -12.22 -0.11
N TYR A 269 15.36 -13.02 0.95
CA TYR A 269 14.07 -13.52 1.45
C TYR A 269 13.96 -13.42 2.96
#